data_ffa97b33112a517f0093b68291acb5b2
#
_entry.id   ffa97b33112a517f0093b68291acb5b2
#
_cell.length_a   1.000
_cell.length_b   1.000
_cell.length_c   1.000
_cell.angle_alpha   90.00
_cell.angle_beta   90.00
_cell.angle_gamma   90.00
#
_symmetry.space_group_name_H-M   'P 1'
#
loop_
_entity.id
_entity.type
_entity.pdbx_description
1 polymer ?
#
loop_
_entity_poly.entity_id
_entity_poly.type
_entity_poly.pdbx_seq_one_letter_code
_entity_poly.pdbx_strand_id
1 'polypeptide(L)'
;MFIVTGGSGLIGSAVVWELNRNGIDDILIVDHLGTSDKWKNLAPLRYDDYMEKDDFLEKLNRNYFSGQKIDGVFHLGACSATTERNATYLIENNFRYTAKLAEFCVDNYIKMIYASSCATYGDGACGYSDNEEGIEKLRPLNMYGYSKQMFDLYAKRRGWLDQLVGCKFSNVYGPNERHKADMRSVVLRCFEQITECGRMKLFKSYRPEYADGEQLRDFLYVKDAVKMIWFLFNRQAAGLFNIGSGKAESWNKLAGAAFSALEKPVDIEYIEMPEHLRDRYQYYTCAEMTKLRSLGYTEETTSLEDAVYDYIRNYLVPGKYLGDE
;
A
#
# COMPACT_ATOMS: atom_id res chain seq x y z
N MET A 1 8.86 -22.17 2.02
CA MET A 1 9.12 -21.02 1.13
C MET A 1 7.95 -20.05 1.18
N PHE A 2 8.22 -18.74 1.27
CA PHE A 2 7.21 -17.71 1.05
C PHE A 2 7.28 -17.15 -0.38
N ILE A 3 6.15 -16.71 -0.93
CA ILE A 3 6.11 -16.01 -2.22
C ILE A 3 5.65 -14.58 -1.98
N VAL A 4 6.45 -13.59 -2.42
CA VAL A 4 6.10 -12.17 -2.30
C VAL A 4 6.04 -11.56 -3.70
N THR A 5 4.83 -11.34 -4.23
CA THR A 5 4.68 -10.67 -5.51
C THR A 5 4.63 -9.15 -5.32
N GLY A 6 5.18 -8.40 -6.26
CA GLY A 6 5.44 -6.98 -6.05
C GLY A 6 6.53 -6.73 -5.00
N GLY A 7 7.41 -7.74 -4.80
CA GLY A 7 8.40 -7.76 -3.71
C GLY A 7 9.46 -6.66 -3.80
N SER A 8 9.65 -6.05 -4.97
CA SER A 8 10.54 -4.90 -5.14
C SER A 8 9.83 -3.53 -4.97
N GLY A 9 8.49 -3.53 -4.76
CA GLY A 9 7.71 -2.32 -4.51
C GLY A 9 7.83 -1.82 -3.06
N LEU A 10 7.18 -0.67 -2.74
CA LEU A 10 7.16 -0.08 -1.39
C LEU A 10 6.73 -1.09 -0.32
N ILE A 11 5.52 -1.64 -0.44
CA ILE A 11 4.95 -2.53 0.60
C ILE A 11 5.58 -3.92 0.50
N GLY A 12 5.83 -4.42 -0.73
CA GLY A 12 6.40 -5.74 -0.95
C GLY A 12 7.79 -5.88 -0.35
N SER A 13 8.69 -4.93 -0.60
CA SER A 13 10.04 -4.97 -0.01
C SER A 13 10.01 -4.78 1.52
N ALA A 14 9.05 -4.01 2.03
CA ALA A 14 8.86 -3.89 3.47
C ALA A 14 8.32 -5.21 4.10
N VAL A 15 7.49 -5.98 3.38
CA VAL A 15 7.10 -7.33 3.82
C VAL A 15 8.30 -8.26 3.83
N VAL A 16 9.16 -8.25 2.79
CA VAL A 16 10.40 -9.04 2.79
C VAL A 16 11.30 -8.64 3.97
N TRP A 17 11.46 -7.35 4.23
CA TRP A 17 12.19 -6.84 5.39
C TRP A 17 11.61 -7.36 6.71
N GLU A 18 10.29 -7.35 6.89
CA GLU A 18 9.65 -7.87 8.10
C GLU A 18 9.83 -9.40 8.24
N LEU A 19 9.75 -10.15 7.14
CA LEU A 19 10.06 -11.58 7.12
C LEU A 19 11.52 -11.82 7.55
N ASN A 20 12.47 -11.06 7.03
CA ASN A 20 13.88 -11.15 7.41
C ASN A 20 14.11 -10.85 8.90
N ARG A 21 13.39 -9.89 9.50
CA ARG A 21 13.43 -9.60 10.94
C ARG A 21 12.92 -10.76 11.80
N ASN A 22 12.01 -11.56 11.23
CA ASN A 22 11.51 -12.79 11.86
C ASN A 22 12.34 -14.04 11.52
N GLY A 23 13.54 -13.87 10.93
CA GLY A 23 14.46 -14.95 10.61
C GLY A 23 14.08 -15.78 9.38
N ILE A 24 13.21 -15.24 8.52
CA ILE A 24 12.72 -15.90 7.31
C ILE A 24 13.42 -15.29 6.10
N ASP A 25 14.16 -16.12 5.35
CA ASP A 25 14.88 -15.77 4.13
C ASP A 25 14.60 -16.74 2.96
N ASP A 26 13.90 -17.86 3.20
CA ASP A 26 13.36 -18.76 2.16
C ASP A 26 12.16 -18.08 1.46
N ILE A 27 12.46 -17.10 0.61
CA ILE A 27 11.50 -16.19 -0.03
C ILE A 27 11.75 -16.17 -1.54
N LEU A 28 10.72 -16.49 -2.33
CA LEU A 28 10.67 -16.21 -3.75
C LEU A 28 10.06 -14.81 -3.98
N ILE A 29 10.86 -13.91 -4.51
CA ILE A 29 10.38 -12.59 -4.95
C ILE A 29 9.87 -12.67 -6.38
N VAL A 30 8.67 -12.14 -6.61
CA VAL A 30 8.09 -12.04 -7.94
C VAL A 30 7.77 -10.58 -8.23
N ASP A 31 8.38 -10.01 -9.27
CA ASP A 31 8.11 -8.62 -9.68
C ASP A 31 8.43 -8.43 -11.17
N HIS A 32 8.32 -7.20 -11.65
CA HIS A 32 8.85 -6.73 -12.91
C HIS A 32 9.81 -5.57 -12.63
N LEU A 33 11.12 -5.84 -12.67
CA LEU A 33 12.13 -4.81 -12.38
C LEU A 33 12.26 -3.80 -13.51
N GLY A 34 12.19 -4.27 -14.75
CA GLY A 34 12.37 -3.41 -15.93
C GLY A 34 13.68 -2.62 -15.87
N THR A 35 13.60 -1.33 -16.20
CA THR A 35 14.74 -0.40 -16.19
C THR A 35 14.69 0.57 -14.99
N SER A 36 13.80 0.34 -14.04
CA SER A 36 13.61 1.21 -12.88
C SER A 36 14.60 0.89 -11.75
N ASP A 37 14.72 1.83 -10.81
CA ASP A 37 15.55 1.69 -9.61
C ASP A 37 14.96 0.75 -8.53
N LYS A 38 13.91 0.00 -8.82
CA LYS A 38 13.25 -0.93 -7.87
C LYS A 38 14.21 -1.96 -7.27
N TRP A 39 15.22 -2.39 -8.02
CA TRP A 39 16.21 -3.35 -7.56
C TRP A 39 16.95 -2.88 -6.29
N LYS A 40 17.07 -1.55 -6.08
CA LYS A 40 17.69 -0.97 -4.89
C LYS A 40 16.92 -1.30 -3.61
N ASN A 41 15.60 -1.50 -3.72
CA ASN A 41 14.77 -1.91 -2.59
C ASN A 41 15.06 -3.36 -2.13
N LEU A 42 15.64 -4.18 -3.00
CA LEU A 42 15.97 -5.57 -2.71
C LEU A 42 17.42 -5.75 -2.26
N ALA A 43 18.31 -4.85 -2.66
CA ALA A 43 19.74 -4.99 -2.44
C ALA A 43 20.15 -5.28 -0.97
N PRO A 44 19.54 -4.64 0.05
CA PRO A 44 19.86 -4.93 1.44
C PRO A 44 19.06 -6.09 2.05
N LEU A 45 18.17 -6.75 1.31
CA LEU A 45 17.27 -7.79 1.82
C LEU A 45 17.79 -9.19 1.52
N ARG A 46 17.37 -10.16 2.33
CA ARG A 46 17.68 -11.58 2.14
C ARG A 46 16.48 -12.30 1.55
N TYR A 47 16.71 -13.05 0.48
CA TYR A 47 15.73 -13.88 -0.21
C TYR A 47 16.45 -14.98 -0.98
N ASP A 48 15.74 -16.05 -1.31
CA ASP A 48 16.32 -17.23 -1.99
C ASP A 48 16.40 -17.01 -3.52
N ASP A 49 15.32 -16.55 -4.14
CA ASP A 49 15.26 -16.39 -5.60
C ASP A 49 14.39 -15.20 -6.02
N TYR A 50 14.62 -14.75 -7.24
CA TYR A 50 13.83 -13.73 -7.94
C TYR A 50 13.28 -14.28 -9.25
N MET A 51 12.01 -13.99 -9.53
CA MET A 51 11.36 -14.39 -10.78
C MET A 51 10.60 -13.22 -11.39
N GLU A 52 10.74 -13.02 -12.70
CA GLU A 52 9.90 -12.07 -13.43
C GLU A 52 8.42 -12.50 -13.40
N LYS A 53 7.53 -11.53 -13.30
CA LYS A 53 6.08 -11.75 -13.16
C LYS A 53 5.52 -12.67 -14.26
N ASP A 54 5.95 -12.49 -15.50
CA ASP A 54 5.39 -13.25 -16.63
C ASP A 54 5.87 -14.70 -16.61
N ASP A 55 7.13 -14.96 -16.24
CA ASP A 55 7.67 -16.30 -16.02
C ASP A 55 6.95 -17.02 -14.86
N PHE A 56 6.68 -16.28 -13.79
CA PHE A 56 5.92 -16.79 -12.65
C PHE A 56 4.50 -17.22 -13.07
N LEU A 57 3.79 -16.40 -13.84
CA LEU A 57 2.46 -16.72 -14.37
C LEU A 57 2.49 -17.93 -15.30
N GLU A 58 3.51 -18.04 -16.15
CA GLU A 58 3.68 -19.21 -17.01
C GLU A 58 3.89 -20.50 -16.19
N LYS A 59 4.78 -20.43 -15.19
CA LYS A 59 5.04 -21.56 -14.28
C LYS A 59 3.82 -21.95 -13.46
N LEU A 60 3.06 -20.96 -12.98
CA LEU A 60 1.79 -21.18 -12.27
C LEU A 60 0.79 -21.93 -13.18
N ASN A 61 0.69 -21.55 -14.47
CA ASN A 61 -0.16 -22.20 -15.47
C ASN A 61 0.23 -23.66 -15.75
N ARG A 62 1.51 -23.96 -15.64
CA ARG A 62 2.06 -25.31 -15.88
C ARG A 62 2.11 -26.16 -14.61
N ASN A 63 1.48 -25.72 -13.52
CA ASN A 63 1.48 -26.41 -12.23
C ASN A 63 2.91 -26.65 -11.66
N TYR A 64 3.87 -25.80 -12.00
CA TYR A 64 5.27 -25.92 -11.55
C TYR A 64 5.40 -25.96 -10.03
N PHE A 65 4.55 -25.24 -9.32
CA PHE A 65 4.56 -25.14 -7.86
C PHE A 65 3.77 -26.27 -7.18
N SER A 66 3.17 -27.20 -7.94
CA SER A 66 2.44 -28.33 -7.37
C SER A 66 3.38 -29.24 -6.57
N GLY A 67 2.98 -29.54 -5.32
CA GLY A 67 3.77 -30.36 -4.42
C GLY A 67 4.95 -29.63 -3.73
N GLN A 68 5.21 -28.39 -4.06
CA GLN A 68 6.17 -27.57 -3.30
C GLN A 68 5.54 -27.08 -1.99
N LYS A 69 6.34 -27.05 -0.92
CA LYS A 69 5.90 -26.51 0.36
C LYS A 69 5.94 -24.99 0.33
N ILE A 70 4.77 -24.38 0.14
CA ILE A 70 4.59 -22.93 0.20
C ILE A 70 3.92 -22.58 1.54
N ASP A 71 4.63 -21.84 2.39
CA ASP A 71 4.18 -21.48 3.74
C ASP A 71 3.17 -20.31 3.70
N GLY A 72 3.25 -19.47 2.66
CA GLY A 72 2.32 -18.38 2.44
C GLY A 72 2.64 -17.52 1.23
N VAL A 73 1.65 -16.75 0.80
CA VAL A 73 1.74 -15.85 -0.34
C VAL A 73 1.34 -14.43 0.09
N PHE A 74 2.22 -13.46 -0.15
CA PHE A 74 1.93 -12.03 -0.03
C PHE A 74 1.82 -11.44 -1.45
N HIS A 75 0.60 -11.25 -1.90
CA HIS A 75 0.34 -10.71 -3.24
C HIS A 75 0.15 -9.20 -3.21
N LEU A 76 1.25 -8.47 -3.41
CA LEU A 76 1.29 -7.01 -3.39
C LEU A 76 1.57 -6.41 -4.78
N GLY A 77 1.81 -7.28 -5.76
CA GLY A 77 2.05 -6.90 -7.15
C GLY A 77 0.79 -6.40 -7.84
N ALA A 78 0.82 -5.14 -8.25
CA ALA A 78 -0.26 -4.50 -9.00
C ALA A 78 0.24 -3.21 -9.66
N CYS A 79 -0.46 -2.74 -10.68
CA CYS A 79 -0.38 -1.33 -11.07
C CYS A 79 -1.14 -0.49 -10.04
N SER A 80 -0.43 0.34 -9.27
CA SER A 80 -1.01 1.18 -8.22
C SER A 80 -1.27 2.63 -8.66
N ALA A 81 -1.05 2.94 -9.94
CA ALA A 81 -1.26 4.27 -10.48
C ALA A 81 -2.76 4.60 -10.55
N THR A 82 -3.21 5.53 -9.72
CA THR A 82 -4.61 6.00 -9.70
C THR A 82 -4.97 6.82 -10.94
N THR A 83 -3.94 7.27 -11.68
CA THR A 83 -4.06 8.02 -12.93
C THR A 83 -4.08 7.14 -14.19
N GLU A 84 -3.85 5.82 -14.05
CA GLU A 84 -3.90 4.89 -15.18
C GLU A 84 -5.31 4.84 -15.78
N ARG A 85 -5.38 4.99 -17.09
CA ARG A 85 -6.63 5.03 -17.86
C ARG A 85 -6.87 3.78 -18.71
N ASN A 86 -5.86 2.94 -18.89
CA ASN A 86 -6.01 1.69 -19.63
C ASN A 86 -6.72 0.65 -18.75
N ALA A 87 -8.04 0.59 -18.89
CA ALA A 87 -8.88 -0.34 -18.13
C ALA A 87 -8.51 -1.81 -18.38
N THR A 88 -8.22 -2.17 -19.64
CA THR A 88 -7.82 -3.54 -20.00
C THR A 88 -6.54 -3.94 -19.29
N TYR A 89 -5.54 -3.07 -19.31
CA TYR A 89 -4.29 -3.30 -18.59
C TYR A 89 -4.52 -3.50 -17.07
N LEU A 90 -5.33 -2.64 -16.44
CA LEU A 90 -5.65 -2.77 -15.02
C LEU A 90 -6.43 -4.04 -14.71
N ILE A 91 -7.35 -4.46 -15.59
CA ILE A 91 -8.10 -5.72 -15.41
C ILE A 91 -7.15 -6.91 -15.48
N GLU A 92 -6.29 -6.98 -16.49
CA GLU A 92 -5.35 -8.10 -16.64
C GLU A 92 -4.32 -8.13 -15.50
N ASN A 93 -3.73 -6.97 -15.18
CA ASN A 93 -2.63 -6.89 -14.22
C ASN A 93 -3.07 -6.90 -12.75
N ASN A 94 -4.23 -6.33 -12.42
CA ASN A 94 -4.69 -6.22 -11.02
C ASN A 94 -5.76 -7.26 -10.68
N PHE A 95 -6.72 -7.51 -11.58
CA PHE A 95 -7.81 -8.44 -11.31
C PHE A 95 -7.47 -9.87 -11.74
N ARG A 96 -7.15 -10.10 -13.03
CA ARG A 96 -6.91 -11.45 -13.56
C ARG A 96 -5.71 -12.13 -12.91
N TYR A 97 -4.62 -11.39 -12.75
CA TYR A 97 -3.43 -11.90 -12.06
C TYR A 97 -3.76 -12.32 -10.62
N THR A 98 -4.42 -11.44 -9.87
CA THR A 98 -4.83 -11.75 -8.49
C THR A 98 -5.76 -12.94 -8.43
N ALA A 99 -6.77 -13.02 -9.33
CA ALA A 99 -7.74 -14.12 -9.37
C ALA A 99 -7.06 -15.47 -9.61
N LYS A 100 -6.10 -15.52 -10.53
CA LYS A 100 -5.36 -16.73 -10.84
C LYS A 100 -4.49 -17.23 -9.69
N LEU A 101 -3.77 -16.31 -9.04
CA LEU A 101 -2.94 -16.67 -7.90
C LEU A 101 -3.79 -17.08 -6.70
N ALA A 102 -4.93 -16.41 -6.50
CA ALA A 102 -5.89 -16.75 -5.45
C ALA A 102 -6.50 -18.16 -5.67
N GLU A 103 -6.88 -18.49 -6.89
CA GLU A 103 -7.37 -19.83 -7.25
C GLU A 103 -6.33 -20.91 -6.88
N PHE A 104 -5.08 -20.71 -7.30
CA PHE A 104 -3.98 -21.60 -6.92
C PHE A 104 -3.84 -21.74 -5.40
N CYS A 105 -3.88 -20.62 -4.66
CA CYS A 105 -3.73 -20.65 -3.20
C CYS A 105 -4.91 -21.36 -2.52
N VAL A 106 -6.14 -21.11 -2.96
CA VAL A 106 -7.35 -21.74 -2.43
C VAL A 106 -7.34 -23.25 -2.68
N ASP A 107 -7.03 -23.67 -3.91
CA ASP A 107 -7.02 -25.08 -4.29
C ASP A 107 -5.94 -25.90 -3.57
N ASN A 108 -4.86 -25.24 -3.14
CA ASN A 108 -3.75 -25.88 -2.42
C ASN A 108 -3.73 -25.56 -0.92
N TYR A 109 -4.77 -24.92 -0.37
CA TYR A 109 -4.86 -24.52 1.04
C TYR A 109 -3.69 -23.65 1.53
N ILE A 110 -3.15 -22.82 0.63
CA ILE A 110 -2.06 -21.89 0.93
C ILE A 110 -2.66 -20.58 1.43
N LYS A 111 -2.19 -20.10 2.57
CA LYS A 111 -2.61 -18.80 3.10
C LYS A 111 -2.11 -17.69 2.18
N MET A 112 -3.03 -16.84 1.74
CA MET A 112 -2.72 -15.69 0.90
C MET A 112 -3.22 -14.39 1.51
N ILE A 113 -2.33 -13.41 1.59
CA ILE A 113 -2.66 -12.01 1.84
C ILE A 113 -2.54 -11.24 0.52
N TYR A 114 -3.57 -10.53 0.12
CA TYR A 114 -3.54 -9.73 -1.10
C TYR A 114 -3.82 -8.24 -0.85
N ALA A 115 -3.23 -7.39 -1.68
CA ALA A 115 -3.45 -5.96 -1.64
C ALA A 115 -4.78 -5.57 -2.30
N SER A 116 -5.76 -5.19 -1.48
CA SER A 116 -6.87 -4.33 -1.86
C SER A 116 -6.49 -2.86 -1.59
N SER A 117 -7.45 -1.94 -1.51
CA SER A 117 -7.18 -0.51 -1.33
C SER A 117 -8.38 0.23 -0.74
N CYS A 118 -8.13 1.23 0.09
CA CYS A 118 -9.15 2.20 0.49
C CYS A 118 -9.70 3.03 -0.68
N ALA A 119 -9.05 3.02 -1.86
CA ALA A 119 -9.61 3.60 -3.07
C ALA A 119 -10.93 2.94 -3.50
N THR A 120 -11.24 1.74 -3.01
CA THR A 120 -12.52 1.06 -3.22
C THR A 120 -13.69 1.78 -2.56
N TYR A 121 -13.46 2.56 -1.50
CA TYR A 121 -14.49 3.32 -0.78
C TYR A 121 -15.01 4.54 -1.55
N GLY A 122 -14.33 4.91 -2.64
CA GLY A 122 -14.73 6.02 -3.48
C GLY A 122 -14.65 7.38 -2.77
N ASP A 123 -15.74 8.12 -2.74
CA ASP A 123 -15.85 9.42 -2.04
C ASP A 123 -16.11 9.30 -0.54
N GLY A 124 -16.26 8.06 -0.03
CA GLY A 124 -16.57 7.80 1.37
C GLY A 124 -18.06 7.90 1.72
N ALA A 125 -18.96 8.07 0.74
CA ALA A 125 -20.39 8.17 1.01
C ALA A 125 -20.98 6.95 1.74
N CYS A 126 -20.35 5.77 1.60
CA CYS A 126 -20.70 4.53 2.31
C CYS A 126 -19.85 4.29 3.57
N GLY A 127 -19.06 5.28 4.03
CA GLY A 127 -18.08 5.10 5.12
C GLY A 127 -16.81 4.38 4.67
N TYR A 128 -15.99 4.03 5.65
CA TYR A 128 -14.67 3.41 5.45
C TYR A 128 -14.56 2.08 6.22
N SER A 129 -15.67 1.36 6.35
CA SER A 129 -15.72 0.07 7.02
C SER A 129 -15.27 -1.07 6.12
N ASP A 130 -14.48 -1.99 6.66
CA ASP A 130 -14.02 -3.22 6.01
C ASP A 130 -14.99 -4.40 6.15
N ASN A 131 -16.21 -4.15 6.62
CA ASN A 131 -17.25 -5.15 6.64
C ASN A 131 -17.60 -5.58 5.19
N GLU A 132 -17.60 -6.88 4.94
CA GLU A 132 -17.93 -7.46 3.64
C GLU A 132 -19.40 -7.28 3.25
N GLU A 133 -20.28 -7.03 4.23
CA GLU A 133 -21.68 -6.71 3.95
C GLU A 133 -21.79 -5.33 3.30
N GLY A 134 -22.21 -5.31 2.07
CA GLY A 134 -22.46 -4.06 1.35
C GLY A 134 -21.28 -3.52 0.53
N ILE A 135 -20.17 -4.27 0.37
CA ILE A 135 -19.08 -3.86 -0.53
C ILE A 135 -19.57 -3.66 -1.98
N GLU A 136 -20.71 -4.22 -2.36
CA GLU A 136 -21.38 -3.99 -3.66
C GLU A 136 -21.87 -2.54 -3.84
N LYS A 137 -22.06 -1.81 -2.73
CA LYS A 137 -22.52 -0.42 -2.75
C LYS A 137 -21.37 0.58 -2.98
N LEU A 138 -20.13 0.15 -2.77
CA LEU A 138 -18.97 1.01 -2.95
C LEU A 138 -18.83 1.49 -4.40
N ARG A 139 -18.38 2.71 -4.58
CA ARG A 139 -18.24 3.36 -5.90
C ARG A 139 -16.86 4.00 -6.03
N PRO A 140 -15.84 3.24 -6.47
CA PRO A 140 -14.50 3.77 -6.70
C PRO A 140 -14.50 4.96 -7.67
N LEU A 141 -13.69 5.98 -7.41
CA LEU A 141 -13.60 7.18 -8.23
C LEU A 141 -12.67 7.04 -9.45
N ASN A 142 -11.93 5.94 -9.53
CA ASN A 142 -10.97 5.71 -10.63
C ASN A 142 -10.87 4.22 -10.97
N MET A 143 -10.26 3.95 -12.14
CA MET A 143 -10.12 2.59 -12.66
C MET A 143 -9.26 1.68 -11.79
N TYR A 144 -8.25 2.24 -11.11
CA TYR A 144 -7.44 1.49 -10.15
C TYR A 144 -8.30 0.97 -8.98
N GLY A 145 -9.02 1.86 -8.31
CA GLY A 145 -9.93 1.47 -7.21
C GLY A 145 -10.96 0.44 -7.68
N TYR A 146 -11.52 0.63 -8.89
CA TYR A 146 -12.44 -0.33 -9.48
C TYR A 146 -11.81 -1.71 -9.71
N SER A 147 -10.57 -1.76 -10.21
CA SER A 147 -9.86 -3.04 -10.43
C SER A 147 -9.65 -3.82 -9.13
N LYS A 148 -9.42 -3.12 -8.00
CA LYS A 148 -9.31 -3.74 -6.67
C LYS A 148 -10.66 -4.21 -6.16
N GLN A 149 -11.70 -3.40 -6.30
CA GLN A 149 -13.06 -3.79 -5.93
C GLN A 149 -13.57 -5.00 -6.74
N MET A 150 -13.23 -5.08 -8.02
CA MET A 150 -13.58 -6.26 -8.84
C MET A 150 -13.10 -7.55 -8.20
N PHE A 151 -11.87 -7.57 -7.68
CA PHE A 151 -11.36 -8.76 -7.03
C PHE A 151 -12.01 -9.01 -5.66
N ASP A 152 -12.22 -7.99 -4.83
CA ASP A 152 -12.93 -8.12 -3.56
C ASP A 152 -14.32 -8.74 -3.76
N LEU A 153 -15.07 -8.25 -4.76
CA LEU A 153 -16.39 -8.77 -5.13
C LEU A 153 -16.33 -10.20 -5.69
N TYR A 154 -15.32 -10.49 -6.50
CA TYR A 154 -15.11 -11.82 -7.08
C TYR A 154 -14.80 -12.84 -5.98
N ALA A 155 -13.88 -12.51 -5.07
CA ALA A 155 -13.51 -13.37 -3.95
C ALA A 155 -14.72 -13.64 -3.03
N LYS A 156 -15.52 -12.60 -2.73
CA LYS A 156 -16.77 -12.74 -1.98
C LYS A 156 -17.73 -13.73 -2.64
N ARG A 157 -18.01 -13.55 -3.94
CA ARG A 157 -18.95 -14.43 -4.69
C ARG A 157 -18.48 -15.89 -4.77
N ARG A 158 -17.18 -16.12 -4.71
CA ARG A 158 -16.56 -17.44 -4.72
C ARG A 158 -16.46 -18.08 -3.33
N GLY A 159 -16.81 -17.36 -2.25
CA GLY A 159 -16.59 -17.82 -0.87
C GLY A 159 -15.10 -17.83 -0.48
N TRP A 160 -14.24 -17.18 -1.25
CA TRP A 160 -12.80 -17.18 -1.00
C TRP A 160 -12.39 -16.26 0.16
N LEU A 161 -13.24 -15.31 0.55
CA LEU A 161 -12.99 -14.45 1.71
C LEU A 161 -12.99 -15.23 3.03
N ASP A 162 -13.43 -16.49 3.05
CA ASP A 162 -13.30 -17.38 4.18
C ASP A 162 -11.89 -17.99 4.34
N GLN A 163 -11.03 -17.81 3.33
CA GLN A 163 -9.67 -18.37 3.26
C GLN A 163 -8.59 -17.32 2.98
N LEU A 164 -8.94 -16.26 2.27
CA LEU A 164 -8.02 -15.20 1.88
C LEU A 164 -8.11 -14.01 2.82
N VAL A 165 -7.02 -13.25 2.92
CA VAL A 165 -6.98 -11.96 3.63
C VAL A 165 -6.78 -10.83 2.63
N GLY A 166 -7.77 -9.97 2.48
CA GLY A 166 -7.67 -8.77 1.64
C GLY A 166 -7.35 -7.53 2.47
N CYS A 167 -6.22 -6.91 2.18
CA CYS A 167 -5.73 -5.72 2.88
C CYS A 167 -6.12 -4.44 2.13
N LYS A 168 -7.07 -3.66 2.65
CA LYS A 168 -7.46 -2.34 2.14
C LYS A 168 -6.51 -1.28 2.67
N PHE A 169 -5.44 -1.02 1.92
CA PHE A 169 -4.43 -0.05 2.33
C PHE A 169 -4.92 1.39 2.23
N SER A 170 -4.66 2.18 3.27
CA SER A 170 -4.78 3.63 3.27
C SER A 170 -3.60 4.31 2.54
N ASN A 171 -3.25 5.55 2.87
CA ASN A 171 -2.16 6.28 2.24
C ASN A 171 -0.80 5.85 2.82
N VAL A 172 -0.27 4.71 2.34
CA VAL A 172 1.00 4.16 2.81
C VAL A 172 2.18 4.95 2.25
N TYR A 173 3.10 5.34 3.13
CA TYR A 173 4.36 6.04 2.82
C TYR A 173 5.53 5.48 3.62
N GLY A 174 6.75 5.76 3.18
CA GLY A 174 7.95 5.38 3.90
C GLY A 174 9.12 4.97 3.01
N PRO A 175 10.19 4.41 3.58
CA PRO A 175 11.35 3.97 2.81
C PRO A 175 10.97 2.98 1.70
N ASN A 176 11.80 2.94 0.65
CA ASN A 176 11.63 2.11 -0.55
C ASN A 176 10.56 2.58 -1.56
N GLU A 177 10.15 3.87 -1.54
CA GLU A 177 9.17 4.38 -2.52
C GLU A 177 9.76 5.26 -3.64
N ARG A 178 11.06 5.53 -3.66
CA ARG A 178 11.71 6.46 -4.62
C ARG A 178 11.44 6.11 -6.10
N HIS A 179 11.24 4.84 -6.40
CA HIS A 179 10.95 4.34 -7.75
C HIS A 179 9.55 4.70 -8.28
N LYS A 180 8.65 5.23 -7.44
CA LYS A 180 7.22 5.38 -7.77
C LYS A 180 6.89 6.58 -8.67
N ALA A 181 7.87 7.31 -9.18
CA ALA A 181 7.69 8.48 -10.05
C ALA A 181 6.60 9.43 -9.49
N ASP A 182 5.55 9.73 -10.25
CA ASP A 182 4.45 10.62 -9.80
C ASP A 182 3.57 10.04 -8.70
N MET A 183 3.67 8.74 -8.41
CA MET A 183 2.92 8.07 -7.35
C MET A 183 3.66 8.05 -6.00
N ARG A 184 4.78 8.77 -5.88
CA ARG A 184 5.50 8.97 -4.61
C ARG A 184 4.61 9.68 -3.59
N SER A 185 4.81 9.37 -2.33
CA SER A 185 4.06 10.00 -1.24
C SER A 185 4.31 11.51 -1.17
N VAL A 186 3.41 12.21 -0.47
CA VAL A 186 3.60 13.63 -0.20
C VAL A 186 4.79 13.85 0.73
N VAL A 187 5.13 12.91 1.62
CA VAL A 187 6.32 12.99 2.48
C VAL A 187 7.60 13.08 1.65
N LEU A 188 7.74 12.18 0.66
CA LEU A 188 8.90 12.22 -0.23
C LEU A 188 8.95 13.52 -1.07
N ARG A 189 7.79 13.97 -1.56
CA ARG A 189 7.69 15.26 -2.28
C ARG A 189 8.03 16.45 -1.38
N CYS A 190 7.60 16.45 -0.10
CA CYS A 190 8.00 17.46 0.87
C CYS A 190 9.52 17.48 1.02
N PHE A 191 10.13 16.31 1.25
CA PHE A 191 11.59 16.20 1.36
C PHE A 191 12.31 16.81 0.15
N GLU A 192 11.91 16.45 -1.05
CA GLU A 192 12.51 16.93 -2.30
C GLU A 192 12.37 18.44 -2.43
N GLN A 193 11.15 18.99 -2.33
CA GLN A 193 10.88 20.41 -2.51
C GLN A 193 11.54 21.27 -1.40
N ILE A 194 11.43 20.85 -0.14
CA ILE A 194 12.04 21.57 0.97
C ILE A 194 13.57 21.57 0.87
N THR A 195 14.16 20.47 0.39
CA THR A 195 15.61 20.37 0.20
C THR A 195 16.07 21.24 -0.97
N GLU A 196 15.33 21.27 -2.06
CA GLU A 196 15.67 21.99 -3.30
C GLU A 196 15.46 23.51 -3.14
N CYS A 197 14.30 23.95 -2.65
CA CYS A 197 13.92 25.36 -2.64
C CYS A 197 13.48 25.92 -1.28
N GLY A 198 13.49 25.12 -0.22
CA GLY A 198 13.09 25.55 1.13
C GLY A 198 11.58 25.70 1.33
N ARG A 199 10.76 25.37 0.34
CA ARG A 199 9.31 25.58 0.32
C ARG A 199 8.58 24.31 -0.11
N MET A 200 7.33 24.13 0.40
CA MET A 200 6.41 23.08 -0.03
C MET A 200 5.17 23.67 -0.69
N LYS A 201 4.68 23.04 -1.76
CA LYS A 201 3.43 23.41 -2.43
C LYS A 201 2.31 22.45 -2.06
N LEU A 202 1.21 23.01 -1.52
CA LEU A 202 -0.03 22.28 -1.23
C LEU A 202 -1.19 22.87 -2.04
N PHE A 203 -2.22 22.06 -2.29
CA PHE A 203 -3.42 22.53 -2.97
C PHE A 203 -4.29 23.36 -2.03
N LYS A 204 -4.83 24.46 -2.58
CA LYS A 204 -5.95 25.19 -1.96
C LYS A 204 -7.18 24.28 -1.82
N SER A 205 -8.03 24.62 -0.86
CA SER A 205 -9.33 23.99 -0.73
C SER A 205 -10.35 24.63 -1.66
N TYR A 206 -11.30 23.83 -2.13
CA TYR A 206 -12.47 24.27 -2.91
C TYR A 206 -13.78 23.89 -2.19
N ARG A 207 -13.68 23.55 -0.89
CA ARG A 207 -14.82 23.29 -0.02
C ARG A 207 -14.73 24.18 1.21
N PRO A 208 -15.82 24.85 1.61
CA PRO A 208 -15.81 25.79 2.73
C PRO A 208 -15.54 25.12 4.09
N GLU A 209 -15.76 23.80 4.20
CA GLU A 209 -15.54 23.03 5.41
C GLU A 209 -14.05 22.79 5.72
N TYR A 210 -13.17 23.05 4.75
CA TYR A 210 -11.72 22.84 4.90
C TYR A 210 -10.96 24.10 4.50
N ALA A 211 -10.06 24.56 5.34
CA ALA A 211 -9.08 25.57 4.96
C ALA A 211 -8.03 24.97 3.99
N ASP A 212 -7.21 25.82 3.38
CA ASP A 212 -6.12 25.43 2.50
C ASP A 212 -5.15 24.48 3.22
N GLY A 213 -4.88 23.32 2.65
CA GLY A 213 -4.03 22.30 3.23
C GLY A 213 -4.65 21.50 4.39
N GLU A 214 -5.89 21.79 4.82
CA GLU A 214 -6.57 21.07 5.91
C GLU A 214 -7.44 19.90 5.45
N GLN A 215 -7.35 19.51 4.19
CA GLN A 215 -7.95 18.25 3.73
C GLN A 215 -7.27 17.07 4.45
N LEU A 216 -8.06 16.08 4.86
CA LEU A 216 -7.66 15.03 5.78
C LEU A 216 -7.39 13.69 5.08
N ARG A 217 -6.35 13.00 5.51
CA ARG A 217 -5.99 11.66 5.03
C ARG A 217 -5.56 10.76 6.18
N ASP A 218 -5.87 9.49 6.02
CA ASP A 218 -5.29 8.43 6.83
C ASP A 218 -3.90 8.09 6.27
N PHE A 219 -2.87 8.65 6.89
CA PHE A 219 -1.47 8.37 6.54
C PHE A 219 -0.96 7.19 7.37
N LEU A 220 -0.44 6.19 6.69
CA LEU A 220 0.09 5.01 7.34
C LEU A 220 1.58 4.80 7.02
N TYR A 221 2.39 4.69 8.06
CA TYR A 221 3.80 4.37 7.91
C TYR A 221 3.98 2.91 7.46
N VAL A 222 4.85 2.68 6.47
CA VAL A 222 5.01 1.34 5.87
C VAL A 222 5.46 0.29 6.90
N LYS A 223 6.27 0.67 7.88
CA LYS A 223 6.70 -0.26 8.95
C LYS A 223 5.51 -0.73 9.81
N ASP A 224 4.53 0.13 10.07
CA ASP A 224 3.32 -0.27 10.80
C ASP A 224 2.39 -1.11 9.91
N ALA A 225 2.30 -0.77 8.61
CA ALA A 225 1.54 -1.58 7.66
C ALA A 225 2.00 -3.04 7.63
N VAL A 226 3.32 -3.29 7.58
CA VAL A 226 3.84 -4.66 7.52
C VAL A 226 3.69 -5.42 8.82
N LYS A 227 3.70 -4.76 9.98
CA LYS A 227 3.37 -5.38 11.27
C LYS A 227 1.90 -5.86 11.29
N MET A 228 0.96 -5.05 10.78
CA MET A 228 -0.45 -5.44 10.66
C MET A 228 -0.60 -6.64 9.71
N ILE A 229 0.07 -6.62 8.56
CA ILE A 229 0.08 -7.73 7.60
C ILE A 229 0.63 -9.00 8.25
N TRP A 230 1.76 -8.91 8.94
CA TRP A 230 2.39 -10.04 9.63
C TRP A 230 1.51 -10.58 10.76
N PHE A 231 0.87 -9.70 11.52
CA PHE A 231 -0.11 -10.10 12.53
C PHE A 231 -1.26 -10.88 11.91
N LEU A 232 -1.89 -10.39 10.84
CA LEU A 232 -2.97 -11.09 10.12
C LEU A 232 -2.52 -12.43 9.54
N PHE A 233 -1.28 -12.50 9.08
CA PHE A 233 -0.70 -13.75 8.59
C PHE A 233 -0.58 -14.79 9.71
N ASN A 234 -0.13 -14.41 10.89
CA ASN A 234 0.05 -15.31 12.04
C ASN A 234 -1.25 -15.66 12.78
N ARG A 235 -2.35 -14.99 12.44
CA ARG A 235 -3.69 -15.32 12.95
C ARG A 235 -4.44 -16.19 11.93
N GLN A 236 -5.49 -16.86 12.37
CA GLN A 236 -6.44 -17.49 11.45
C GLN A 236 -7.43 -16.43 10.92
N ALA A 237 -6.88 -15.32 10.43
CA ALA A 237 -7.66 -14.24 9.86
C ALA A 237 -8.10 -14.61 8.45
N ALA A 238 -9.32 -14.22 8.10
CA ALA A 238 -9.89 -14.30 6.76
C ALA A 238 -10.85 -13.13 6.53
N GLY A 239 -11.05 -12.73 5.28
CA GLY A 239 -11.89 -11.61 4.90
C GLY A 239 -11.12 -10.34 4.58
N LEU A 240 -11.84 -9.22 4.49
CA LEU A 240 -11.29 -7.90 4.19
C LEU A 240 -10.89 -7.18 5.49
N PHE A 241 -9.72 -6.55 5.49
CA PHE A 241 -9.23 -5.76 6.61
C PHE A 241 -8.69 -4.42 6.14
N ASN A 242 -9.08 -3.36 6.81
CA ASN A 242 -8.42 -2.07 6.67
C ASN A 242 -7.00 -2.12 7.24
N ILE A 243 -6.07 -1.56 6.49
CA ILE A 243 -4.68 -1.35 6.89
C ILE A 243 -4.42 0.15 6.84
N GLY A 244 -4.64 0.80 7.96
CA GLY A 244 -4.61 2.25 8.13
C GLY A 244 -4.14 2.64 9.52
N SER A 245 -3.95 3.93 9.74
CA SER A 245 -3.66 4.45 11.09
C SER A 245 -4.94 4.60 11.93
N GLY A 246 -6.09 4.70 11.27
CA GLY A 246 -7.37 5.03 11.92
C GLY A 246 -7.42 6.48 12.40
N LYS A 247 -6.50 7.33 11.93
CA LYS A 247 -6.42 8.76 12.25
C LYS A 247 -6.38 9.57 10.97
N ALA A 248 -7.26 10.55 10.87
CA ALA A 248 -7.28 11.48 9.75
C ALA A 248 -6.45 12.71 10.09
N GLU A 249 -5.38 12.95 9.33
CA GLU A 249 -4.43 14.04 9.55
C GLU A 249 -4.35 14.95 8.33
N SER A 250 -4.08 16.27 8.54
CA SER A 250 -4.06 17.23 7.44
C SER A 250 -2.73 17.26 6.69
N TRP A 251 -2.79 17.78 5.45
CA TRP A 251 -1.57 18.01 4.66
C TRP A 251 -0.66 19.04 5.32
N ASN A 252 -1.24 20.06 6.00
CA ASN A 252 -0.47 21.05 6.75
C ASN A 252 0.32 20.39 7.88
N LYS A 253 -0.31 19.48 8.63
CA LYS A 253 0.36 18.74 9.70
C LYS A 253 1.51 17.89 9.15
N LEU A 254 1.28 17.18 8.04
CA LEU A 254 2.31 16.37 7.38
C LEU A 254 3.48 17.24 6.90
N ALA A 255 3.20 18.38 6.25
CA ALA A 255 4.22 19.31 5.78
C ALA A 255 5.01 19.90 6.97
N GLY A 256 4.33 20.31 8.04
CA GLY A 256 4.95 20.78 9.27
C GLY A 256 5.93 19.78 9.88
N ALA A 257 5.53 18.50 9.92
CA ALA A 257 6.40 17.40 10.38
C ALA A 257 7.64 17.25 9.49
N ALA A 258 7.48 17.39 8.15
CA ALA A 258 8.63 17.32 7.23
C ALA A 258 9.61 18.50 7.41
N PHE A 259 9.10 19.74 7.59
CA PHE A 259 9.94 20.90 7.89
C PHE A 259 10.68 20.70 9.22
N SER A 260 9.99 20.22 10.25
CA SER A 260 10.59 19.93 11.55
C SER A 260 11.70 18.88 11.44
N ALA A 261 11.46 17.78 10.72
CA ALA A 261 12.46 16.74 10.49
C ALA A 261 13.71 17.27 9.75
N LEU A 262 13.56 18.30 8.91
CA LEU A 262 14.66 18.94 8.17
C LEU A 262 15.27 20.14 8.92
N GLU A 263 14.77 20.48 10.11
CA GLU A 263 15.22 21.62 10.90
C GLU A 263 15.11 22.96 10.13
N LYS A 264 14.03 23.09 9.33
CA LYS A 264 13.75 24.28 8.53
C LYS A 264 12.47 24.98 8.99
N PRO A 265 12.40 26.33 8.86
CA PRO A 265 11.15 27.05 9.11
C PRO A 265 10.07 26.64 8.14
N VAL A 266 8.82 26.59 8.60
CA VAL A 266 7.67 26.23 7.76
C VAL A 266 7.42 27.33 6.72
N ASP A 267 7.46 26.96 5.43
CA ASP A 267 7.12 27.80 4.28
C ASP A 267 6.26 27.00 3.30
N ILE A 268 4.93 27.20 3.35
CA ILE A 268 3.95 26.51 2.51
C ILE A 268 3.32 27.49 1.53
N GLU A 269 3.44 27.20 0.24
CA GLU A 269 2.74 27.89 -0.83
C GLU A 269 1.46 27.14 -1.20
N TYR A 270 0.29 27.77 -1.05
CA TYR A 270 -0.97 27.19 -1.47
C TYR A 270 -1.23 27.51 -2.95
N ILE A 271 -1.27 26.46 -3.78
CA ILE A 271 -1.46 26.55 -5.23
C ILE A 271 -2.85 26.10 -5.66
N GLU A 272 -3.30 26.57 -6.83
CA GLU A 272 -4.57 26.15 -7.40
C GLU A 272 -4.56 24.64 -7.72
N MET A 273 -5.64 23.95 -7.36
CA MET A 273 -5.83 22.57 -7.76
C MET A 273 -6.24 22.50 -9.23
N PRO A 274 -5.60 21.67 -10.07
CA PRO A 274 -6.01 21.46 -11.45
C PRO A 274 -7.51 21.12 -11.56
N GLU A 275 -8.23 21.75 -12.50
CA GLU A 275 -9.69 21.60 -12.64
C GLU A 275 -10.15 20.15 -12.73
N HIS A 276 -9.45 19.33 -13.52
CA HIS A 276 -9.79 17.92 -13.71
C HIS A 276 -9.69 17.05 -12.45
N LEU A 277 -9.06 17.57 -11.37
CA LEU A 277 -8.95 16.89 -10.08
C LEU A 277 -10.04 17.32 -9.09
N ARG A 278 -10.60 18.54 -9.22
CA ARG A 278 -11.48 19.14 -8.20
C ARG A 278 -12.69 18.27 -7.88
N ASP A 279 -13.37 17.72 -8.89
CA ASP A 279 -14.58 16.91 -8.73
C ASP A 279 -14.29 15.47 -8.21
N ARG A 280 -13.04 15.04 -8.30
CA ARG A 280 -12.61 13.69 -7.89
C ARG A 280 -11.70 13.70 -6.67
N TYR A 281 -11.44 14.86 -6.10
CA TYR A 281 -10.55 15.01 -4.97
C TYR A 281 -11.26 14.59 -3.68
N GLN A 282 -10.71 13.61 -3.00
CA GLN A 282 -11.20 13.20 -1.68
C GLN A 282 -10.75 14.22 -0.63
N TYR A 283 -11.69 14.77 0.15
CA TYR A 283 -11.38 15.71 1.21
C TYR A 283 -11.16 15.05 2.57
N TYR A 284 -11.65 13.83 2.72
CA TYR A 284 -11.52 13.05 3.95
C TYR A 284 -11.33 11.57 3.62
N THR A 285 -10.39 10.93 4.30
CA THR A 285 -10.26 9.46 4.36
C THR A 285 -9.79 9.06 5.76
N CYS A 286 -10.44 8.06 6.35
CA CYS A 286 -10.04 7.49 7.64
C CYS A 286 -10.53 6.03 7.70
N ALA A 287 -9.62 5.08 7.77
CA ALA A 287 -9.96 3.67 7.83
C ALA A 287 -10.54 3.30 9.20
N GLU A 288 -11.64 2.57 9.22
CA GLU A 288 -12.17 1.97 10.47
C GLU A 288 -11.32 0.77 10.83
N MET A 289 -10.66 0.82 12.00
CA MET A 289 -9.72 -0.22 12.43
C MET A 289 -10.34 -1.24 13.40
N THR A 290 -11.64 -1.16 13.62
CA THR A 290 -12.36 -1.96 14.65
C THR A 290 -12.20 -3.46 14.41
N LYS A 291 -12.29 -3.93 13.17
CA LYS A 291 -12.18 -5.36 12.84
C LYS A 291 -10.79 -5.91 13.14
N LEU A 292 -9.72 -5.19 12.77
CA LEU A 292 -8.34 -5.58 13.10
C LEU A 292 -8.11 -5.58 14.62
N ARG A 293 -8.61 -4.56 15.32
CA ARG A 293 -8.51 -4.46 16.79
C ARG A 293 -9.27 -5.60 17.49
N SER A 294 -10.42 -6.00 16.99
CA SER A 294 -11.21 -7.11 17.55
C SER A 294 -10.51 -8.46 17.46
N LEU A 295 -9.57 -8.64 16.52
CA LEU A 295 -8.70 -9.83 16.45
C LEU A 295 -7.55 -9.82 17.48
N GLY A 296 -7.43 -8.75 18.26
CA GLY A 296 -6.41 -8.59 19.29
C GLY A 296 -5.13 -7.87 18.81
N TYR A 297 -5.16 -7.13 17.70
CA TYR A 297 -4.08 -6.22 17.34
C TYR A 297 -4.12 -4.99 18.23
N THR A 298 -3.17 -4.89 19.17
CA THR A 298 -3.13 -3.84 20.20
C THR A 298 -2.04 -2.80 19.97
N GLU A 299 -1.12 -3.05 19.01
CA GLU A 299 -0.04 -2.10 18.74
C GLU A 299 -0.62 -0.77 18.21
N GLU A 300 -0.15 0.33 18.78
CA GLU A 300 -0.44 1.67 18.27
C GLU A 300 0.41 1.95 17.03
N THR A 301 -0.17 2.68 16.10
CA THR A 301 0.59 3.17 14.94
C THR A 301 1.54 4.28 15.36
N THR A 302 2.71 4.34 14.74
CA THR A 302 3.66 5.43 14.89
C THR A 302 2.95 6.76 14.61
N SER A 303 3.21 7.79 15.43
CA SER A 303 2.65 9.13 15.18
C SER A 303 3.09 9.66 13.82
N LEU A 304 2.30 10.55 13.21
CA LEU A 304 2.67 11.15 11.92
C LEU A 304 4.02 11.83 12.00
N GLU A 305 4.26 12.55 13.07
CA GLU A 305 5.50 13.29 13.32
C GLU A 305 6.71 12.36 13.44
N ASP A 306 6.61 11.31 14.26
CA ASP A 306 7.70 10.36 14.46
C ASP A 306 7.98 9.54 13.20
N ALA A 307 6.95 9.14 12.47
CA ALA A 307 7.08 8.38 11.23
C ALA A 307 7.71 9.22 10.09
N VAL A 308 7.31 10.50 9.98
CA VAL A 308 7.90 11.44 9.02
C VAL A 308 9.36 11.73 9.40
N TYR A 309 9.63 11.91 10.69
CA TYR A 309 11.01 12.10 11.19
C TYR A 309 11.89 10.89 10.87
N ASP A 310 11.43 9.67 11.22
CA ASP A 310 12.18 8.43 10.94
C ASP A 310 12.45 8.28 9.43
N TYR A 311 11.43 8.49 8.59
CA TYR A 311 11.59 8.36 7.15
C TYR A 311 12.58 9.39 6.57
N ILE A 312 12.48 10.65 6.97
CA ILE A 312 13.35 11.71 6.44
C ILE A 312 14.78 11.55 6.97
N ARG A 313 14.96 11.45 8.30
CA ARG A 313 16.29 11.51 8.93
C ARG A 313 17.06 10.19 8.78
N ASN A 314 16.39 9.06 8.86
CA ASN A 314 17.07 7.76 8.88
C ASN A 314 17.15 7.11 7.49
N TYR A 315 16.35 7.57 6.51
CA TYR A 315 16.33 6.97 5.16
C TYR A 315 16.56 7.99 4.04
N LEU A 316 15.83 9.10 4.00
CA LEU A 316 15.93 10.03 2.85
C LEU A 316 17.23 10.81 2.86
N VAL A 317 17.61 11.39 4.01
CA VAL A 317 18.85 12.18 4.15
C VAL A 317 20.09 11.30 3.90
N PRO A 318 20.27 10.12 4.54
CA PRO A 318 21.44 9.28 4.29
C PRO A 318 21.35 8.44 3.01
N GLY A 319 20.22 8.45 2.31
CA GLY A 319 20.02 7.66 1.09
C GLY A 319 19.84 6.15 1.31
N LYS A 320 19.43 5.75 2.51
CA LYS A 320 19.25 4.35 2.92
C LYS A 320 17.92 3.74 2.43
N TYR A 321 17.90 2.41 2.43
CA TYR A 321 16.73 1.56 2.19
C TYR A 321 16.41 0.71 3.43
N LEU A 322 15.23 0.06 3.46
CA LEU A 322 14.93 -0.92 4.50
C LEU A 322 15.93 -2.09 4.42
N GLY A 323 16.56 -2.40 5.53
CA GLY A 323 17.62 -3.42 5.63
C GLY A 323 19.03 -2.84 5.60
N ASP A 324 19.23 -1.59 5.23
CA ASP A 324 20.51 -0.90 5.45
C ASP A 324 20.66 -0.58 6.96
N GLU A 325 21.69 -1.10 7.58
CA GLU A 325 22.05 -0.82 8.98
C GLU A 325 22.73 0.56 9.16
#